data_18a73f103afe813e9358d524b95e6a36
#
_entry.id   18a73f103afe813e9358d524b95e6a36
#
_cell.length_a   1.000
_cell.length_b   1.000
_cell.length_c   1.000
_cell.angle_alpha   90.00
_cell.angle_beta   90.00
_cell.angle_gamma   90.00
#
_symmetry.space_group_name_H-M   'P 1'
#
loop_
_entity.id
_entity.type
_entity.pdbx_description
1 polymer ?
#
loop_
_entity_poly.entity_id
_entity_poly.type
_entity_poly.pdbx_seq_one_letter_code
_entity_poly.pdbx_strand_id
1 'polypeptide(L)'
;MITDDQNEILDLYRGADVIIWSFPLYCYGMPSPLKAVLDRTIPLVKMSMVQHPDGTVRHEALVDFSGIHTLVICGCGFPHWEGNFDGLKKMCEVCFGNPDIVCVPETPLLNVPAAAIVADPLLEKFQKAGEEYAAALHLSAETVAALEKPMISAEEYIRNVNSI
;
A
#
# COMPACT_ATOMS: atom_id res chain seq x y z
N MET A 1 -17.80 -25.03 1.68
CA MET A 1 -17.35 -23.84 2.48
C MET A 1 -15.88 -24.06 2.74
N ILE A 2 -15.02 -23.09 2.45
CA ILE A 2 -13.59 -23.18 2.78
C ILE A 2 -13.48 -22.91 4.29
N THR A 3 -12.80 -23.78 5.02
CA THR A 3 -12.55 -23.61 6.46
C THR A 3 -11.16 -23.00 6.61
N ASP A 4 -11.12 -21.71 6.86
CA ASP A 4 -9.89 -20.93 7.10
C ASP A 4 -10.23 -19.72 8.00
N ASP A 5 -9.25 -18.83 8.18
CA ASP A 5 -9.30 -17.65 9.05
C ASP A 5 -9.99 -16.41 8.41
N GLN A 6 -10.57 -16.54 7.22
CA GLN A 6 -11.19 -15.39 6.52
C GLN A 6 -12.29 -14.70 7.33
N ASN A 7 -13.08 -15.45 8.09
CA ASN A 7 -14.14 -14.85 8.91
C ASN A 7 -13.55 -13.98 10.04
N GLU A 8 -12.46 -14.43 10.65
CA GLU A 8 -11.74 -13.66 11.66
C GLU A 8 -11.15 -12.38 11.04
N ILE A 9 -10.55 -12.48 9.84
CA ILE A 9 -10.06 -11.31 9.10
C ILE A 9 -11.18 -10.32 8.80
N LEU A 10 -12.37 -10.79 8.40
CA LEU A 10 -13.52 -9.93 8.14
C LEU A 10 -14.02 -9.22 9.41
N ASP A 11 -13.97 -9.89 10.56
CA ASP A 11 -14.35 -9.29 11.84
C ASP A 11 -13.33 -8.24 12.29
N LEU A 12 -12.02 -8.51 12.13
CA LEU A 12 -10.97 -7.53 12.36
C LEU A 12 -11.11 -6.32 11.42
N TYR A 13 -11.44 -6.56 10.15
CA TYR A 13 -11.66 -5.50 9.15
C TYR A 13 -12.80 -4.56 9.56
N ARG A 14 -13.91 -5.10 10.09
CA ARG A 14 -15.06 -4.31 10.56
C ARG A 14 -14.76 -3.48 11.80
N GLY A 15 -13.86 -3.95 12.66
CA GLY A 15 -13.54 -3.33 13.94
C GLY A 15 -12.30 -2.44 13.93
N ALA A 16 -11.64 -2.28 12.78
CA ALA A 16 -10.41 -1.52 12.70
C ALA A 16 -10.68 -0.02 12.54
N ASP A 17 -9.90 0.82 13.23
CA ASP A 17 -9.82 2.25 12.97
C ASP A 17 -8.80 2.55 11.86
N VAL A 18 -7.75 1.70 11.76
CA VAL A 18 -6.68 1.81 10.77
C VAL A 18 -6.40 0.45 10.13
N ILE A 19 -6.27 0.42 8.81
CA ILE A 19 -5.83 -0.77 8.08
C ILE A 19 -4.56 -0.42 7.30
N ILE A 20 -3.48 -1.14 7.59
CA ILE A 20 -2.20 -0.96 6.90
C ILE A 20 -1.96 -2.16 5.97
N TRP A 21 -1.85 -1.88 4.68
CA TRP A 21 -1.46 -2.85 3.66
C TRP A 21 0.01 -2.65 3.32
N SER A 22 0.87 -3.56 3.77
CA SER A 22 2.32 -3.49 3.46
C SER A 22 2.74 -4.73 2.67
N PHE A 23 3.25 -4.51 1.45
CA PHE A 23 3.57 -5.61 0.54
C PHE A 23 4.54 -5.18 -0.58
N PRO A 24 5.25 -6.15 -1.21
CA PRO A 24 6.03 -5.88 -2.42
C PRO A 24 5.13 -5.80 -3.66
N LEU A 25 5.52 -4.96 -4.61
CA LEU A 25 4.89 -4.88 -5.93
C LEU A 25 5.23 -6.13 -6.76
N TYR A 26 4.28 -7.00 -6.99
CA TYR A 26 4.45 -8.16 -7.86
C TYR A 26 3.58 -8.05 -9.11
N CYS A 27 4.19 -8.17 -10.28
CA CYS A 27 3.49 -8.00 -11.57
C CYS A 27 2.65 -6.71 -11.61
N TYR A 28 3.22 -5.60 -11.12
CA TYR A 28 2.60 -4.27 -11.07
C TYR A 28 1.33 -4.19 -10.20
N GLY A 29 1.14 -5.11 -9.26
CA GLY A 29 -0.05 -5.18 -8.41
C GLY A 29 0.22 -5.79 -7.03
N MET A 30 -0.88 -6.04 -6.34
CA MET A 30 -0.89 -6.68 -5.03
C MET A 30 -0.56 -8.17 -5.17
N PRO A 31 0.28 -8.74 -4.27
CA PRO A 31 0.55 -10.18 -4.24
C PRO A 31 -0.70 -11.02 -4.09
N SER A 32 -0.73 -12.20 -4.72
CA SER A 32 -1.91 -13.07 -4.75
C SER A 32 -2.50 -13.43 -3.38
N PRO A 33 -1.76 -13.66 -2.29
CA PRO A 33 -2.36 -13.93 -1.00
C PRO A 33 -3.17 -12.73 -0.45
N LEU A 34 -2.62 -11.50 -0.56
CA LEU A 34 -3.32 -10.29 -0.14
C LEU A 34 -4.51 -9.98 -1.04
N LYS A 35 -4.34 -10.20 -2.36
CA LYS A 35 -5.45 -10.03 -3.30
C LYS A 35 -6.58 -11.02 -3.00
N ALA A 36 -6.27 -12.25 -2.59
CA ALA A 36 -7.26 -13.23 -2.17
C ALA A 36 -8.02 -12.78 -0.90
N VAL A 37 -7.34 -12.18 0.07
CA VAL A 37 -8.00 -11.58 1.24
C VAL A 37 -8.94 -10.46 0.81
N LEU A 38 -8.48 -9.54 -0.04
CA LEU A 38 -9.28 -8.43 -0.54
C LEU A 38 -10.48 -8.91 -1.36
N ASP A 39 -10.30 -9.86 -2.28
CA ASP A 39 -11.39 -10.40 -3.10
C ASP A 39 -12.48 -11.09 -2.28
N ARG A 40 -12.12 -11.59 -1.10
CA ARG A 40 -13.05 -12.27 -0.20
C ARG A 40 -13.71 -11.33 0.83
N THR A 41 -13.61 -9.99 0.64
CA THR A 41 -14.39 -9.00 1.41
C THR A 41 -15.81 -8.82 0.89
N ILE A 42 -16.21 -9.49 -0.19
CA ILE A 42 -17.57 -9.46 -0.78
C ILE A 42 -18.69 -9.59 0.27
N PRO A 43 -18.58 -10.40 1.35
CA PRO A 43 -19.60 -10.44 2.38
C PRO A 43 -19.83 -9.12 3.14
N LEU A 44 -18.97 -8.13 2.93
CA LEU A 44 -19.11 -6.79 3.54
C LEU A 44 -19.91 -5.81 2.67
N VAL A 45 -20.41 -6.23 1.51
CA VAL A 45 -21.21 -5.40 0.61
C VAL A 45 -22.56 -6.04 0.29
N LYS A 46 -23.53 -5.19 -0.08
CA LYS A 46 -24.87 -5.62 -0.56
C LYS A 46 -24.82 -5.90 -2.06
N MET A 47 -25.86 -6.55 -2.58
CA MET A 47 -26.05 -6.70 -4.03
C MET A 47 -26.49 -5.39 -4.70
N SER A 48 -27.05 -4.44 -3.96
CA SER A 48 -27.41 -3.11 -4.48
C SER A 48 -26.18 -2.33 -4.92
N MET A 49 -26.35 -1.49 -5.93
CA MET A 49 -25.29 -0.66 -6.51
C MET A 49 -25.62 0.80 -6.34
N VAL A 50 -24.58 1.60 -6.14
CA VAL A 50 -24.67 3.06 -6.08
C VAL A 50 -23.64 3.68 -7.03
N GLN A 51 -24.06 4.78 -7.68
CA GLN A 51 -23.16 5.58 -8.50
C GLN A 51 -22.45 6.61 -7.61
N HIS A 52 -21.13 6.65 -7.71
CA HIS A 52 -20.28 7.58 -6.99
C HIS A 52 -20.01 8.86 -7.83
N PRO A 53 -19.66 9.99 -7.15
CA PRO A 53 -19.34 11.24 -7.84
C PRO A 53 -18.17 11.16 -8.83
N ASP A 54 -17.26 10.20 -8.64
CA ASP A 54 -16.13 9.92 -9.53
C ASP A 54 -16.54 9.16 -10.81
N GLY A 55 -17.85 8.90 -10.99
CA GLY A 55 -18.41 8.19 -12.13
C GLY A 55 -18.35 6.67 -12.02
N THR A 56 -17.74 6.11 -10.98
CA THR A 56 -17.72 4.65 -10.76
C THR A 56 -19.05 4.17 -10.18
N VAL A 57 -19.37 2.90 -10.45
CA VAL A 57 -20.51 2.20 -9.82
C VAL A 57 -19.94 1.15 -8.89
N ARG A 58 -20.40 1.13 -7.64
CA ARG A 58 -19.94 0.22 -6.60
C ARG A 58 -21.09 -0.42 -5.88
N HIS A 59 -20.85 -1.57 -5.24
CA HIS A 59 -21.81 -2.16 -4.33
C HIS A 59 -21.94 -1.30 -3.06
N GLU A 60 -23.18 -1.17 -2.57
CA GLU A 60 -23.43 -0.51 -1.30
C GLU A 60 -22.78 -1.30 -0.16
N ALA A 61 -22.08 -0.64 0.74
CA ALA A 61 -21.47 -1.28 1.89
C ALA A 61 -22.51 -1.77 2.91
N LEU A 62 -22.28 -2.95 3.50
CA LEU A 62 -23.07 -3.46 4.64
C LEU A 62 -22.62 -2.86 5.96
N VAL A 63 -21.38 -2.36 6.00
CA VAL A 63 -20.76 -1.75 7.18
C VAL A 63 -20.33 -0.32 6.83
N ASP A 64 -20.26 0.54 7.81
CA ASP A 64 -19.75 1.89 7.63
C ASP A 64 -18.20 1.84 7.65
N PHE A 65 -17.60 2.12 6.51
CA PHE A 65 -16.14 2.21 6.36
C PHE A 65 -15.62 3.65 6.48
N SER A 66 -16.46 4.65 6.67
CA SER A 66 -16.07 6.07 6.66
C SER A 66 -15.10 6.44 7.78
N GLY A 67 -15.09 5.67 8.87
CA GLY A 67 -14.18 5.85 10.00
C GLY A 67 -12.86 5.08 9.87
N ILE A 68 -12.67 4.27 8.82
CA ILE A 68 -11.47 3.46 8.64
C ILE A 68 -10.44 4.20 7.79
N HIS A 69 -9.28 4.47 8.37
CA HIS A 69 -8.15 5.05 7.67
C HIS A 69 -7.30 3.96 7.04
N THR A 70 -7.01 4.09 5.75
CA THR A 70 -6.23 3.07 5.02
C THR A 70 -4.88 3.64 4.61
N LEU A 71 -3.80 2.95 4.98
CA LEU A 71 -2.43 3.21 4.56
C LEU A 71 -1.92 2.04 3.72
N VAL A 72 -1.42 2.33 2.53
CA VAL A 72 -0.78 1.36 1.64
C VAL A 72 0.70 1.68 1.53
N ILE A 73 1.56 0.74 1.90
CA ILE A 73 3.01 0.84 1.74
C ILE A 73 3.43 -0.28 0.77
N CYS A 74 3.83 0.09 -0.42
CA CYS A 74 4.21 -0.87 -1.44
C CYS A 74 5.63 -0.64 -1.92
N GLY A 75 6.49 -1.63 -1.76
CA GLY A 75 7.88 -1.59 -2.20
C GLY A 75 8.11 -2.25 -3.56
N CYS A 76 9.08 -1.79 -4.33
CA CYS A 76 9.48 -2.44 -5.57
C CYS A 76 11.00 -2.53 -5.75
N GLY A 77 11.41 -3.40 -6.67
CA GLY A 77 12.80 -3.55 -7.09
C GLY A 77 13.21 -2.64 -8.26
N PHE A 78 12.43 -1.60 -8.58
CA PHE A 78 12.76 -0.64 -9.62
C PHE A 78 13.44 0.59 -9.04
N PRO A 79 14.27 1.33 -9.83
CA PRO A 79 14.98 2.51 -9.35
C PRO A 79 14.09 3.75 -9.15
N HIS A 80 12.83 3.71 -9.61
CA HIS A 80 11.84 4.78 -9.46
C HIS A 80 10.43 4.19 -9.43
N TRP A 81 9.48 4.95 -8.93
CA TRP A 81 8.10 4.50 -8.79
C TRP A 81 7.22 4.89 -9.99
N GLU A 82 7.56 5.95 -10.72
CA GLU A 82 6.75 6.50 -11.81
C GLU A 82 6.48 5.44 -12.89
N GLY A 83 5.24 5.32 -13.29
CA GLY A 83 4.77 4.34 -14.28
C GLY A 83 4.64 2.90 -13.78
N ASN A 84 5.33 2.55 -12.68
CA ASN A 84 5.31 1.17 -12.17
C ASN A 84 4.13 0.90 -11.22
N PHE A 85 3.60 1.92 -10.57
CA PHE A 85 2.55 1.79 -9.56
C PHE A 85 1.18 2.28 -10.01
N ASP A 86 1.01 2.78 -11.23
CA ASP A 86 -0.23 3.43 -11.70
C ASP A 86 -1.45 2.51 -11.57
N GLY A 87 -1.30 1.24 -11.98
CA GLY A 87 -2.36 0.25 -11.85
C GLY A 87 -2.72 -0.06 -10.40
N LEU A 88 -1.71 -0.17 -9.53
CA LEU A 88 -1.91 -0.39 -8.10
C LEU A 88 -2.58 0.82 -7.44
N LYS A 89 -2.09 2.03 -7.68
CA LYS A 89 -2.68 3.27 -7.14
C LYS A 89 -4.15 3.36 -7.51
N LYS A 90 -4.47 3.13 -8.79
CA LYS A 90 -5.87 3.17 -9.26
C LYS A 90 -6.74 2.10 -8.61
N MET A 91 -6.24 0.89 -8.45
CA MET A 91 -6.95 -0.17 -7.73
C MET A 91 -7.22 0.23 -6.28
N CYS A 92 -6.20 0.72 -5.56
CA CYS A 92 -6.34 1.13 -4.16
C CYS A 92 -7.35 2.28 -3.99
N GLU A 93 -7.31 3.31 -4.85
CA GLU A 93 -8.27 4.41 -4.85
C GLU A 93 -9.72 3.90 -5.02
N VAL A 94 -9.93 2.98 -5.96
CA VAL A 94 -11.27 2.43 -6.20
C VAL A 94 -11.74 1.53 -5.05
N CYS A 95 -10.83 0.71 -4.49
CA CYS A 95 -11.19 -0.23 -3.43
C CYS A 95 -11.34 0.43 -2.05
N PHE A 96 -10.50 1.42 -1.73
CA PHE A 96 -10.39 1.98 -0.39
C PHE A 96 -10.87 3.44 -0.29
N GLY A 97 -11.24 4.07 -1.42
CA GLY A 97 -11.69 5.46 -1.48
C GLY A 97 -10.50 6.43 -1.53
N ASN A 98 -10.07 6.94 -0.40
CA ASN A 98 -8.96 7.91 -0.32
C ASN A 98 -7.85 7.40 0.63
N PRO A 99 -7.14 6.32 0.26
CA PRO A 99 -6.06 5.80 1.06
C PRO A 99 -4.80 6.67 0.96
N ASP A 100 -3.99 6.70 2.01
CA ASP A 100 -2.59 7.13 1.89
C ASP A 100 -1.81 6.03 1.17
N ILE A 101 -1.08 6.39 0.12
CA ILE A 101 -0.29 5.42 -0.66
C ILE A 101 1.16 5.88 -0.72
N VAL A 102 2.07 5.01 -0.28
CA VAL A 102 3.53 5.21 -0.33
C VAL A 102 4.14 4.15 -1.24
N CYS A 103 4.75 4.58 -2.34
CA CYS A 103 5.40 3.72 -3.34
C CYS A 103 6.92 3.81 -3.19
N VAL A 104 7.53 2.80 -2.57
CA VAL A 104 8.95 2.80 -2.20
C VAL A 104 9.78 2.11 -3.27
N PRO A 105 10.65 2.84 -4.00
CA PRO A 105 11.58 2.23 -4.94
C PRO A 105 12.75 1.54 -4.22
N GLU A 106 13.49 0.71 -4.95
CA GLU A 106 14.77 0.12 -4.52
C GLU A 106 14.72 -0.70 -3.23
N THR A 107 13.52 -1.19 -2.82
CA THR A 107 13.35 -1.91 -1.54
C THR A 107 14.25 -3.15 -1.35
N PRO A 108 14.79 -3.83 -2.37
CA PRO A 108 15.80 -4.86 -2.17
C PRO A 108 17.05 -4.38 -1.41
N LEU A 109 17.40 -3.08 -1.48
CA LEU A 109 18.54 -2.51 -0.74
C LEU A 109 18.35 -2.61 0.78
N LEU A 110 17.12 -2.62 1.28
CA LEU A 110 16.81 -2.77 2.70
C LEU A 110 17.27 -4.11 3.28
N ASN A 111 17.48 -5.12 2.44
CA ASN A 111 17.96 -6.45 2.83
C ASN A 111 19.45 -6.68 2.54
N VAL A 112 20.18 -5.65 2.10
CA VAL A 112 21.61 -5.73 1.79
C VAL A 112 22.42 -5.02 2.88
N PRO A 113 23.16 -5.74 3.75
CA PRO A 113 23.90 -5.11 4.85
C PRO A 113 24.88 -4.02 4.39
N ALA A 114 25.50 -4.19 3.22
CA ALA A 114 26.42 -3.21 2.64
C ALA A 114 25.73 -1.91 2.20
N ALA A 115 24.40 -1.91 2.05
CA ALA A 115 23.60 -0.75 1.66
C ALA A 115 23.05 0.03 2.88
N ALA A 116 23.38 -0.35 4.12
CA ALA A 116 22.86 0.30 5.33
C ALA A 116 23.04 1.83 5.32
N ILE A 117 24.15 2.32 4.79
CA ILE A 117 24.43 3.76 4.70
C ILE A 117 23.36 4.55 3.93
N VAL A 118 22.68 3.92 2.96
CA VAL A 118 21.59 4.54 2.18
C VAL A 118 20.21 4.08 2.65
N ALA A 119 20.11 2.90 3.26
CA ALA A 119 18.87 2.32 3.75
C ALA A 119 18.44 2.92 5.10
N ASP A 120 19.37 3.12 6.05
CA ASP A 120 19.05 3.62 7.39
C ASP A 120 18.36 5.00 7.36
N PRO A 121 18.80 5.98 6.53
CA PRO A 121 18.09 7.25 6.42
C PRO A 121 16.64 7.11 5.93
N LEU A 122 16.32 6.11 5.12
CA LEU A 122 14.94 5.82 4.72
C LEU A 122 14.14 5.25 5.89
N LEU A 123 14.72 4.33 6.68
CA LEU A 123 14.07 3.78 7.87
C LEU A 123 13.77 4.85 8.92
N GLU A 124 14.66 5.81 9.12
CA GLU A 124 14.41 6.97 9.99
C GLU A 124 13.24 7.84 9.51
N LYS A 125 13.09 8.01 8.19
CA LYS A 125 11.93 8.71 7.62
C LYS A 125 10.63 7.92 7.85
N PHE A 126 10.65 6.59 7.73
CA PHE A 126 9.51 5.75 8.05
C PHE A 126 9.11 5.87 9.52
N GLN A 127 10.07 5.95 10.44
CA GLN A 127 9.76 6.18 11.85
C GLN A 127 9.00 7.50 12.04
N LYS A 128 9.49 8.59 11.46
CA LYS A 128 8.83 9.91 11.54
C LYS A 128 7.45 9.91 10.88
N ALA A 129 7.32 9.23 9.73
CA ALA A 129 6.03 9.07 9.06
C ALA A 129 5.03 8.28 9.93
N GLY A 130 5.50 7.27 10.68
CA GLY A 130 4.69 6.55 11.65
C GLY A 130 4.19 7.44 12.79
N GLU A 131 5.03 8.33 13.30
CA GLU A 131 4.65 9.32 14.31
C GLU A 131 3.62 10.33 13.77
N GLU A 132 3.81 10.83 12.54
CA GLU A 132 2.87 11.71 11.85
C GLU A 132 1.52 11.01 11.64
N TYR A 133 1.54 9.78 11.11
CA TYR A 133 0.33 9.01 10.85
C TYR A 133 -0.43 8.68 12.13
N ALA A 134 0.27 8.34 13.21
CA ALA A 134 -0.37 8.07 14.50
C ALA A 134 -1.07 9.31 15.09
N ALA A 135 -0.57 10.52 14.78
CA ALA A 135 -1.14 11.77 15.27
C ALA A 135 -2.29 12.30 14.39
N ALA A 136 -2.20 12.14 13.06
CA ALA A 136 -3.09 12.77 12.09
C ALA A 136 -3.99 11.78 11.32
N LEU A 137 -3.69 10.49 11.38
CA LEU A 137 -4.31 9.41 10.57
C LEU A 137 -4.24 9.70 9.06
N HIS A 138 -3.24 10.48 8.68
CA HIS A 138 -2.95 10.90 7.31
C HIS A 138 -1.47 11.29 7.18
N LEU A 139 -0.87 11.06 6.02
CA LEU A 139 0.48 11.50 5.69
C LEU A 139 0.44 12.78 4.85
N SER A 140 1.28 13.77 5.18
CA SER A 140 1.46 14.94 4.33
C SER A 140 2.09 14.56 2.98
N ALA A 141 1.81 15.34 1.96
CA ALA A 141 2.42 15.15 0.64
C ALA A 141 3.95 15.25 0.69
N GLU A 142 4.50 16.04 1.62
CA GLU A 142 5.93 16.17 1.85
C GLU A 142 6.52 14.85 2.40
N THR A 143 5.87 14.25 3.38
CA THR A 143 6.28 12.96 3.96
C THR A 143 6.22 11.85 2.91
N VAL A 144 5.12 11.75 2.16
CA VAL A 144 4.99 10.78 1.06
C VAL A 144 6.12 10.96 0.04
N ALA A 145 6.36 12.17 -0.44
CA ALA A 145 7.43 12.46 -1.40
C ALA A 145 8.82 12.13 -0.84
N ALA A 146 9.05 12.32 0.47
CA ALA A 146 10.31 11.97 1.11
C ALA A 146 10.55 10.46 1.20
N LEU A 147 9.48 9.66 1.37
CA LEU A 147 9.51 8.20 1.41
C LEU A 147 9.64 7.58 0.02
N GLU A 148 9.06 8.21 -1.00
CA GLU A 148 9.09 7.76 -2.40
C GLU A 148 10.38 8.12 -3.13
N LYS A 149 11.27 8.88 -2.49
CA LYS A 149 12.54 9.27 -3.09
C LYS A 149 13.50 8.09 -3.15
N PRO A 150 14.10 7.80 -4.34
CA PRO A 150 15.14 6.78 -4.48
C PRO A 150 16.31 6.99 -3.52
N MET A 151 16.90 5.88 -3.04
CA MET A 151 18.04 5.89 -2.13
C MET A 151 19.36 6.19 -2.84
N ILE A 152 19.48 5.73 -4.10
CA ILE A 152 20.65 5.98 -4.95
C ILE A 152 20.20 6.45 -6.35
N SER A 153 21.15 6.73 -7.24
CA SER A 153 20.79 7.06 -8.63
C SER A 153 20.31 5.83 -9.39
N ALA A 154 19.38 6.01 -10.34
CA ALA A 154 18.87 4.93 -11.17
C ALA A 154 20.01 4.19 -11.93
N GLU A 155 21.00 4.95 -12.42
CA GLU A 155 22.16 4.39 -13.13
C GLU A 155 22.99 3.48 -12.21
N GLU A 156 23.23 3.90 -10.99
CA GLU A 156 23.96 3.13 -9.99
C GLU A 156 23.19 1.88 -9.58
N TYR A 157 21.87 2.02 -9.33
CA TYR A 157 21.04 0.89 -9.00
C TYR A 157 21.01 -0.17 -10.09
N ILE A 158 20.77 0.23 -11.36
CA ILE A 158 20.73 -0.68 -12.52
C ILE A 158 22.09 -1.36 -12.70
N ARG A 159 23.20 -0.63 -12.58
CA ARG A 159 24.54 -1.20 -12.66
C ARG A 159 24.76 -2.26 -11.60
N ASN A 160 24.39 -1.99 -10.35
CA ASN A 160 24.56 -2.91 -9.23
C ASN A 160 23.72 -4.19 -9.42
N VAL A 161 22.46 -4.05 -9.82
CA VAL A 161 21.57 -5.22 -10.10
C VAL A 161 22.10 -6.07 -11.24
N ASN A 162 22.61 -5.47 -12.31
CA ASN A 162 23.14 -6.20 -13.46
C ASN A 162 24.55 -6.81 -13.24
N SER A 163 25.19 -6.54 -12.11
CA SER A 163 26.49 -7.11 -11.75
C SER A 163 26.42 -8.39 -10.90
N ILE A 164 25.21 -8.81 -10.53
CA ILE A 164 24.92 -10.05 -9.81
C ILE A 164 24.71 -11.19 -10.82
#